data_6eee2472e88d5c1cab4693b1a2ea260e
#
_entry.id   6eee2472e88d5c1cab4693b1a2ea260e
#
_cell.length_a   1.000
_cell.length_b   1.000
_cell.length_c   1.000
_cell.angle_alpha   90.00
_cell.angle_beta   90.00
_cell.angle_gamma   90.00
#
_symmetry.space_group_name_H-M   'P 1'
#
loop_
_entity.id
_entity.type
_entity.pdbx_description
1 polymer ?
#
loop_
_entity_poly.entity_id
_entity_poly.type
_entity_poly.pdbx_seq_one_letter_code
_entity_poly.pdbx_strand_id
1 'polypeptide(L)'
;MRYKAIFIDLDDTLLDYIPCCREAFDAAMEALQMKHEDSDSDELFNLFFAISGRLFSEAKRGLHTVAEVMELYPREFVERMSELTNEGWTEPELSQRTDTFKHAFRAAWGNTHTLVPGAQEALAGLQHKGYRLFAASNSFGHLQRSRLQHAGILHYFEDTYISMEIGYDKPDVRFYQEALRRCGLQPHEVIMVGDSMTTDIIGAQQAGLDVIYFNRRNETIAADQSSLAVIASLAELEACIEAEEQRRDSRCHQ
;
A
#
# COMPACT_ATOMS: atom_id res chain seq x y z
N MET A 1 11.83 26.03 -1.98
CA MET A 1 11.43 24.60 -2.03
C MET A 1 12.62 23.77 -1.61
N ARG A 2 12.53 23.11 -0.47
CA ARG A 2 13.61 22.28 0.05
C ARG A 2 13.48 20.83 -0.43
N TYR A 3 12.26 20.28 -0.33
CA TYR A 3 12.00 18.99 -0.93
C TYR A 3 11.89 19.14 -2.45
N LYS A 4 12.58 18.28 -3.17
CA LYS A 4 12.53 18.19 -4.63
C LYS A 4 11.56 17.12 -5.09
N ALA A 5 11.33 16.12 -4.23
CA ALA A 5 10.46 15.00 -4.53
C ALA A 5 9.66 14.53 -3.32
N ILE A 6 8.57 13.85 -3.63
CA ILE A 6 7.69 13.21 -2.66
C ILE A 6 7.55 11.75 -3.07
N PHE A 7 7.87 10.85 -2.15
CA PHE A 7 7.54 9.44 -2.26
C PHE A 7 6.17 9.24 -1.61
N ILE A 8 5.24 8.62 -2.31
CA ILE A 8 3.86 8.45 -1.84
C ILE A 8 3.50 6.97 -1.91
N ASP A 9 3.06 6.42 -0.79
CA ASP A 9 2.49 5.09 -0.74
C ASP A 9 1.16 5.03 -1.50
N LEU A 10 0.71 3.84 -1.85
CA LEU A 10 -0.48 3.65 -2.69
C LEU A 10 -1.68 3.11 -1.91
N ASP A 11 -1.57 1.91 -1.34
CA ASP A 11 -2.70 1.23 -0.70
C ASP A 11 -3.01 1.85 0.66
N ASP A 12 -4.25 2.26 0.89
CA ASP A 12 -4.72 3.07 2.03
C ASP A 12 -4.16 4.51 2.11
N THR A 13 -3.31 4.90 1.16
CA THR A 13 -2.81 6.29 1.04
C THR A 13 -3.48 7.01 -0.12
N LEU A 14 -3.37 6.52 -1.34
CA LEU A 14 -4.01 7.09 -2.54
C LEU A 14 -5.15 6.21 -3.08
N LEU A 15 -5.02 4.89 -2.94
CA LEU A 15 -6.02 3.91 -3.33
C LEU A 15 -6.69 3.36 -2.07
N ASP A 16 -8.01 3.37 -2.01
CA ASP A 16 -8.77 2.86 -0.87
C ASP A 16 -8.74 1.34 -0.87
N TYR A 17 -7.93 0.76 0.05
CA TYR A 17 -7.59 -0.65 0.06
C TYR A 17 -8.81 -1.56 0.25
N ILE A 18 -9.72 -1.24 1.19
CA ILE A 18 -10.84 -2.13 1.54
C ILE A 18 -11.82 -2.29 0.37
N PRO A 19 -12.35 -1.23 -0.27
CA PRO A 19 -13.23 -1.40 -1.44
C PRO A 19 -12.53 -2.11 -2.60
N CYS A 20 -11.26 -1.79 -2.88
CA CYS A 20 -10.49 -2.45 -3.92
C CYS A 20 -10.29 -3.95 -3.61
N CYS A 21 -10.00 -4.28 -2.35
CA CYS A 21 -9.83 -5.65 -1.89
C CYS A 21 -11.13 -6.44 -2.00
N ARG A 22 -12.27 -5.82 -1.63
CA ARG A 22 -13.58 -6.45 -1.75
C ARG A 22 -13.95 -6.74 -3.20
N GLU A 23 -13.76 -5.79 -4.11
CA GLU A 23 -14.02 -5.97 -5.54
C GLU A 23 -13.21 -7.14 -6.13
N ALA A 24 -11.91 -7.22 -5.80
CA ALA A 24 -11.06 -8.31 -6.26
C ALA A 24 -11.45 -9.66 -5.64
N PHE A 25 -11.86 -9.66 -4.36
CA PHE A 25 -12.33 -10.85 -3.67
C PHE A 25 -13.64 -11.38 -4.31
N ASP A 26 -14.61 -10.52 -4.53
CA ASP A 26 -15.90 -10.91 -5.13
C ASP A 26 -15.70 -11.53 -6.53
N ALA A 27 -14.82 -10.96 -7.35
CA ALA A 27 -14.46 -11.54 -8.65
C ALA A 27 -13.76 -12.92 -8.53
N ALA A 28 -12.94 -13.11 -7.49
CA ALA A 28 -12.30 -14.40 -7.25
C ALA A 28 -13.31 -15.46 -6.78
N MET A 29 -14.27 -15.07 -5.95
CA MET A 29 -15.35 -15.96 -5.49
C MET A 29 -16.28 -16.36 -6.65
N GLU A 30 -16.58 -15.42 -7.54
CA GLU A 30 -17.35 -15.73 -8.76
C GLU A 30 -16.61 -16.75 -9.65
N ALA A 31 -15.30 -16.61 -9.82
CA ALA A 31 -14.49 -17.56 -10.59
C ALA A 31 -14.45 -18.96 -9.99
N LEU A 32 -14.57 -19.08 -8.67
CA LEU A 32 -14.73 -20.37 -7.98
C LEU A 32 -16.11 -21.00 -8.18
N GLN A 33 -17.05 -20.29 -8.79
CA GLN A 33 -18.45 -20.71 -8.99
C GLN A 33 -19.16 -21.07 -7.69
N MET A 34 -18.74 -20.48 -6.58
CA MET A 34 -19.38 -20.69 -5.29
C MET A 34 -20.61 -19.79 -5.22
N LYS A 35 -21.79 -20.44 -5.11
CA LYS A 35 -23.05 -19.72 -4.89
C LYS A 35 -23.21 -19.47 -3.39
N HIS A 36 -23.04 -18.22 -2.99
CA HIS A 36 -23.26 -17.81 -1.61
C HIS A 36 -24.52 -16.93 -1.53
N GLU A 37 -25.27 -17.05 -0.43
CA GLU A 37 -26.21 -16.02 -0.02
C GLU A 37 -25.40 -14.81 0.47
N ASP A 38 -25.95 -13.59 0.38
CA ASP A 38 -25.21 -12.34 0.66
C ASP A 38 -24.56 -12.31 2.07
N SER A 39 -25.15 -12.99 3.07
CA SER A 39 -24.59 -13.14 4.41
C SER A 39 -23.29 -13.95 4.45
N ASP A 40 -23.19 -14.99 3.63
CA ASP A 40 -21.99 -15.85 3.59
C ASP A 40 -20.81 -15.15 2.93
N SER A 41 -21.07 -14.23 1.98
CA SER A 41 -20.04 -13.45 1.28
C SER A 41 -19.27 -12.53 2.23
N ASP A 42 -19.94 -11.89 3.18
CA ASP A 42 -19.30 -11.00 4.17
C ASP A 42 -18.46 -11.79 5.18
N GLU A 43 -18.93 -12.95 5.62
CA GLU A 43 -18.16 -13.81 6.53
C GLU A 43 -16.88 -14.34 5.84
N LEU A 44 -16.98 -14.78 4.59
CA LEU A 44 -15.82 -15.23 3.82
C LEU A 44 -14.85 -14.09 3.50
N PHE A 45 -15.35 -12.91 3.19
CA PHE A 45 -14.48 -11.73 3.02
C PHE A 45 -13.76 -11.38 4.31
N ASN A 46 -14.44 -11.37 5.46
CA ASN A 46 -13.83 -11.11 6.76
C ASN A 46 -12.76 -12.16 7.11
N LEU A 47 -13.01 -13.44 6.81
CA LEU A 47 -12.02 -14.50 6.97
C LEU A 47 -10.79 -14.25 6.09
N PHE A 48 -11.00 -13.99 4.80
CA PHE A 48 -9.94 -13.68 3.85
C PHE A 48 -9.12 -12.46 4.31
N PHE A 49 -9.81 -11.40 4.73
CA PHE A 49 -9.20 -10.16 5.19
C PHE A 49 -8.38 -10.37 6.48
N ALA A 50 -8.87 -11.21 7.40
CA ALA A 50 -8.14 -11.55 8.62
C ALA A 50 -6.88 -12.37 8.32
N ILE A 51 -6.95 -13.36 7.41
CA ILE A 51 -5.79 -14.18 7.01
C ILE A 51 -4.74 -13.30 6.32
N SER A 52 -5.13 -12.54 5.32
CA SER A 52 -4.22 -11.67 4.58
C SER A 52 -3.60 -10.61 5.49
N GLY A 53 -4.40 -9.95 6.34
CA GLY A 53 -3.93 -8.95 7.30
C GLY A 53 -2.92 -9.50 8.30
N ARG A 54 -3.12 -10.73 8.81
CA ARG A 54 -2.16 -11.40 9.67
C ARG A 54 -0.84 -11.66 8.95
N LEU A 55 -0.89 -12.24 7.75
CA LEU A 55 0.32 -12.56 6.97
C LEU A 55 1.10 -11.31 6.55
N PHE A 56 0.42 -10.23 6.15
CA PHE A 56 1.08 -8.94 5.90
C PHE A 56 1.68 -8.33 7.18
N SER A 57 1.02 -8.49 8.34
CA SER A 57 1.60 -8.08 9.63
C SER A 57 2.86 -8.88 9.98
N GLU A 58 2.90 -10.17 9.64
CA GLU A 58 4.07 -11.04 9.78
C GLU A 58 5.20 -10.61 8.83
N ALA A 59 4.88 -10.22 7.59
CA ALA A 59 5.86 -9.68 6.64
C ALA A 59 6.48 -8.36 7.15
N LYS A 60 5.67 -7.45 7.71
CA LYS A 60 6.18 -6.22 8.34
C LYS A 60 7.18 -6.47 9.47
N ARG A 61 7.11 -7.65 10.11
CA ARG A 61 8.05 -8.10 11.15
C ARG A 61 9.23 -8.92 10.60
N GLY A 62 9.31 -9.09 9.27
CA GLY A 62 10.38 -9.83 8.60
C GLY A 62 10.25 -11.35 8.67
N LEU A 63 9.07 -11.90 9.02
CA LEU A 63 8.83 -13.36 9.07
C LEU A 63 8.55 -13.93 7.67
N HIS A 64 8.08 -13.12 6.76
CA HIS A 64 7.81 -13.44 5.36
C HIS A 64 8.22 -12.28 4.47
N THR A 65 8.52 -12.55 3.22
CA THR A 65 8.55 -11.54 2.17
C THR A 65 7.13 -11.27 1.66
N VAL A 66 6.91 -10.12 1.03
CA VAL A 66 5.62 -9.83 0.38
C VAL A 66 5.31 -10.87 -0.70
N ALA A 67 6.33 -11.36 -1.41
CA ALA A 67 6.18 -12.43 -2.41
C ALA A 67 5.61 -13.72 -1.80
N GLU A 68 6.15 -14.15 -0.65
CA GLU A 68 5.65 -15.34 0.05
C GLU A 68 4.22 -15.13 0.54
N VAL A 69 3.90 -13.98 1.11
CA VAL A 69 2.52 -13.66 1.53
C VAL A 69 1.55 -13.79 0.38
N MET A 70 1.90 -13.28 -0.80
CA MET A 70 1.06 -13.34 -2.00
C MET A 70 0.79 -14.78 -2.50
N GLU A 71 1.59 -15.76 -2.10
CA GLU A 71 1.36 -17.18 -2.36
C GLU A 71 0.63 -17.88 -1.21
N LEU A 72 0.86 -17.45 0.04
CA LEU A 72 0.33 -18.10 1.24
C LEU A 72 -1.15 -17.82 1.49
N TYR A 73 -1.59 -16.54 1.43
CA TYR A 73 -2.96 -16.17 1.82
C TYR A 73 -4.04 -16.83 0.94
N PRO A 74 -3.87 -17.02 -0.39
CA PRO A 74 -4.90 -17.69 -1.18
C PRO A 74 -5.07 -19.15 -0.79
N ARG A 75 -3.96 -19.82 -0.49
CA ARG A 75 -3.97 -21.23 -0.09
C ARG A 75 -4.65 -21.40 1.27
N GLU A 76 -4.22 -20.64 2.27
CA GLU A 76 -4.82 -20.70 3.61
C GLU A 76 -6.31 -20.35 3.59
N PHE A 77 -6.71 -19.35 2.79
CA PHE A 77 -8.12 -19.00 2.65
C PHE A 77 -8.95 -20.14 2.05
N VAL A 78 -8.49 -20.76 0.96
CA VAL A 78 -9.22 -21.86 0.31
C VAL A 78 -9.31 -23.09 1.22
N GLU A 79 -8.27 -23.42 1.97
CA GLU A 79 -8.30 -24.48 2.98
C GLU A 79 -9.34 -24.21 4.07
N ARG A 80 -9.35 -23.00 4.63
CA ARG A 80 -10.31 -22.61 5.67
C ARG A 80 -11.74 -22.56 5.14
N MET A 81 -11.93 -22.15 3.90
CA MET A 81 -13.22 -22.18 3.22
C MET A 81 -13.74 -23.59 3.07
N SER A 82 -12.90 -24.56 2.66
CA SER A 82 -13.26 -25.98 2.56
C SER A 82 -13.73 -26.57 3.89
N GLU A 83 -13.09 -26.18 5.00
CA GLU A 83 -13.48 -26.58 6.35
C GLU A 83 -14.83 -25.99 6.77
N LEU A 84 -15.05 -24.69 6.51
CA LEU A 84 -16.26 -23.99 6.88
C LEU A 84 -17.49 -24.46 6.10
N THR A 85 -17.32 -24.77 4.81
CA THR A 85 -18.41 -25.24 3.95
C THR A 85 -18.67 -26.75 4.06
N ASN A 86 -17.84 -27.48 4.83
CA ASN A 86 -17.85 -28.94 4.93
C ASN A 86 -17.74 -29.67 3.58
N GLU A 87 -17.13 -29.03 2.60
CA GLU A 87 -16.95 -29.62 1.24
C GLU A 87 -15.93 -30.74 1.22
N GLY A 88 -14.93 -30.69 2.15
CA GLY A 88 -13.94 -31.75 2.31
C GLY A 88 -13.07 -31.97 1.06
N TRP A 89 -12.65 -30.89 0.40
CA TRP A 89 -11.87 -30.97 -0.84
C TRP A 89 -10.58 -31.74 -0.67
N THR A 90 -10.29 -32.58 -1.65
CA THR A 90 -9.01 -33.30 -1.73
C THR A 90 -7.86 -32.34 -2.07
N GLU A 91 -6.61 -32.78 -1.84
CA GLU A 91 -5.43 -31.97 -2.14
C GLU A 91 -5.36 -31.45 -3.60
N PRO A 92 -5.69 -32.25 -4.65
CA PRO A 92 -5.77 -31.73 -6.01
C PRO A 92 -6.83 -30.65 -6.19
N GLU A 93 -8.01 -30.78 -5.56
CA GLU A 93 -9.10 -29.80 -5.63
C GLU A 93 -8.72 -28.52 -4.90
N LEU A 94 -8.10 -28.60 -3.72
CA LEU A 94 -7.57 -27.46 -2.98
C LEU A 94 -6.53 -26.69 -3.81
N SER A 95 -5.61 -27.39 -4.45
CA SER A 95 -4.59 -26.77 -5.32
C SER A 95 -5.23 -26.05 -6.51
N GLN A 96 -6.16 -26.71 -7.21
CA GLN A 96 -6.86 -26.14 -8.35
C GLN A 96 -7.66 -24.88 -7.96
N ARG A 97 -8.40 -24.94 -6.85
CA ARG A 97 -9.21 -23.82 -6.36
C ARG A 97 -8.34 -22.65 -5.88
N THR A 98 -7.22 -22.96 -5.22
CA THR A 98 -6.22 -21.95 -4.85
C THR A 98 -5.68 -21.20 -6.06
N ASP A 99 -5.31 -21.92 -7.13
CA ASP A 99 -4.82 -21.29 -8.34
C ASP A 99 -5.92 -20.48 -9.04
N THR A 100 -7.16 -20.98 -9.07
CA THR A 100 -8.31 -20.25 -9.62
C THR A 100 -8.54 -18.95 -8.87
N PHE A 101 -8.64 -19.01 -7.53
CA PHE A 101 -8.81 -17.85 -6.67
C PHE A 101 -7.68 -16.83 -6.88
N LYS A 102 -6.42 -17.29 -6.75
CA LYS A 102 -5.23 -16.47 -6.91
C LYS A 102 -5.18 -15.72 -8.24
N HIS A 103 -5.44 -16.41 -9.34
CA HIS A 103 -5.41 -15.81 -10.68
C HIS A 103 -6.54 -14.80 -10.86
N ALA A 104 -7.77 -15.15 -10.46
CA ALA A 104 -8.92 -14.25 -10.58
C ALA A 104 -8.77 -13.02 -9.69
N PHE A 105 -8.34 -13.21 -8.42
CA PHE A 105 -8.06 -12.10 -7.51
C PHE A 105 -7.03 -11.13 -8.08
N ARG A 106 -5.87 -11.64 -8.55
CA ARG A 106 -4.80 -10.80 -9.12
C ARG A 106 -5.25 -10.06 -10.38
N ALA A 107 -6.00 -10.73 -11.25
CA ALA A 107 -6.54 -10.11 -12.47
C ALA A 107 -7.52 -8.97 -12.13
N ALA A 108 -8.43 -9.21 -11.19
CA ALA A 108 -9.38 -8.20 -10.73
C ALA A 108 -8.65 -7.07 -9.96
N TRP A 109 -7.72 -7.42 -9.06
CA TRP A 109 -6.93 -6.44 -8.30
C TRP A 109 -6.25 -5.41 -9.19
N GLY A 110 -5.65 -5.85 -10.30
CA GLY A 110 -5.02 -4.94 -11.27
C GLY A 110 -5.98 -3.94 -11.93
N ASN A 111 -7.28 -4.15 -11.82
CA ASN A 111 -8.31 -3.26 -12.37
C ASN A 111 -8.95 -2.36 -11.30
N THR A 112 -8.81 -2.69 -10.01
CA THR A 112 -9.38 -1.88 -8.92
C THR A 112 -8.72 -0.51 -8.85
N HIS A 113 -9.51 0.54 -8.63
CA HIS A 113 -9.03 1.91 -8.75
C HIS A 113 -9.77 2.93 -7.88
N THR A 114 -10.47 2.48 -6.84
CA THR A 114 -11.14 3.38 -5.91
C THR A 114 -10.12 4.26 -5.20
N LEU A 115 -10.24 5.58 -5.39
CA LEU A 115 -9.34 6.55 -4.78
C LEU A 115 -9.76 6.89 -3.34
N VAL A 116 -8.77 7.15 -2.51
CA VAL A 116 -8.98 7.86 -1.24
C VAL A 116 -9.46 9.29 -1.54
N PRO A 117 -10.47 9.81 -0.82
CA PRO A 117 -10.96 11.17 -1.04
C PRO A 117 -9.85 12.23 -1.01
N GLY A 118 -9.81 13.07 -2.03
CA GLY A 118 -8.81 14.13 -2.18
C GLY A 118 -7.48 13.69 -2.81
N ALA A 119 -7.33 12.42 -3.21
CA ALA A 119 -6.06 11.91 -3.76
C ALA A 119 -5.67 12.61 -5.07
N GLN A 120 -6.60 12.76 -6.00
CA GLN A 120 -6.33 13.39 -7.29
C GLN A 120 -6.02 14.87 -7.13
N GLU A 121 -6.76 15.57 -6.30
CA GLU A 121 -6.56 17.01 -6.00
C GLU A 121 -5.20 17.25 -5.35
N ALA A 122 -4.82 16.39 -4.38
CA ALA A 122 -3.52 16.47 -3.73
C ALA A 122 -2.37 16.28 -4.72
N LEU A 123 -2.43 15.23 -5.57
CA LEU A 123 -1.42 14.99 -6.59
C LEU A 123 -1.30 16.15 -7.58
N ALA A 124 -2.43 16.69 -8.05
CA ALA A 124 -2.45 17.84 -8.96
C ALA A 124 -1.85 19.09 -8.32
N GLY A 125 -2.17 19.38 -7.06
CA GLY A 125 -1.62 20.50 -6.30
C GLY A 125 -0.11 20.40 -6.12
N LEU A 126 0.39 19.23 -5.72
CA LEU A 126 1.82 18.97 -5.55
C LEU A 126 2.59 19.10 -6.88
N GLN A 127 2.05 18.53 -7.97
CA GLN A 127 2.67 18.66 -9.29
C GLN A 127 2.69 20.14 -9.76
N HIS A 128 1.60 20.87 -9.54
CA HIS A 128 1.53 22.31 -9.89
C HIS A 128 2.58 23.15 -9.12
N LYS A 129 2.91 22.75 -7.89
CA LYS A 129 4.01 23.36 -7.10
C LYS A 129 5.40 22.94 -7.57
N GLY A 130 5.51 21.99 -8.50
CA GLY A 130 6.77 21.57 -9.10
C GLY A 130 7.47 20.45 -8.34
N TYR A 131 6.81 19.77 -7.41
CA TYR A 131 7.36 18.55 -6.79
C TYR A 131 7.39 17.40 -7.81
N ARG A 132 8.48 16.64 -7.81
CA ARG A 132 8.58 15.36 -8.51
C ARG A 132 7.88 14.30 -7.66
N LEU A 133 6.93 13.55 -8.23
CA LEU A 133 6.14 12.57 -7.49
C LEU A 133 6.57 11.15 -7.90
N PHE A 134 6.74 10.29 -6.92
CA PHE A 134 7.10 8.88 -7.09
C PHE A 134 6.19 8.01 -6.24
N ALA A 135 5.58 7.00 -6.85
CA ALA A 135 4.85 5.99 -6.09
C ALA A 135 5.82 5.01 -5.42
N ALA A 136 5.57 4.63 -4.17
CA ALA A 136 6.43 3.75 -3.38
C ALA A 136 5.59 2.65 -2.68
N SER A 137 5.50 1.44 -3.24
CA SER A 137 4.57 0.41 -2.78
C SER A 137 5.19 -0.99 -2.68
N ASN A 138 4.72 -1.77 -1.71
CA ASN A 138 5.04 -3.19 -1.57
C ASN A 138 4.04 -4.02 -2.39
N SER A 139 4.36 -4.37 -3.64
CA SER A 139 3.45 -5.08 -4.55
C SER A 139 4.15 -5.59 -5.82
N PHE A 140 3.35 -6.04 -6.79
CA PHE A 140 3.75 -6.30 -8.17
C PHE A 140 3.63 -5.04 -9.03
N GLY A 141 4.71 -4.65 -9.72
CA GLY A 141 4.78 -3.39 -10.47
C GLY A 141 3.70 -3.26 -11.54
N HIS A 142 3.46 -4.32 -12.32
CA HIS A 142 2.44 -4.29 -13.37
C HIS A 142 1.02 -4.12 -12.82
N LEU A 143 0.71 -4.69 -11.64
CA LEU A 143 -0.60 -4.52 -11.00
C LEU A 143 -0.80 -3.08 -10.50
N GLN A 144 0.19 -2.51 -9.81
CA GLN A 144 0.08 -1.16 -9.29
C GLN A 144 0.00 -0.12 -10.41
N ARG A 145 0.80 -0.26 -11.47
CA ARG A 145 0.71 0.64 -12.63
C ARG A 145 -0.65 0.54 -13.33
N SER A 146 -1.21 -0.68 -13.46
CA SER A 146 -2.56 -0.86 -14.00
C SER A 146 -3.61 -0.14 -13.16
N ARG A 147 -3.57 -0.29 -11.84
CA ARG A 147 -4.49 0.39 -10.90
C ARG A 147 -4.37 1.92 -10.99
N LEU A 148 -3.15 2.45 -10.99
CA LEU A 148 -2.90 3.89 -11.17
C LEU A 148 -3.42 4.41 -12.52
N GLN A 149 -3.30 3.60 -13.57
CA GLN A 149 -3.83 3.92 -14.90
C GLN A 149 -5.35 3.96 -14.90
N HIS A 150 -6.03 2.95 -14.34
CA HIS A 150 -7.49 2.91 -14.24
C HIS A 150 -8.04 4.04 -13.35
N ALA A 151 -7.32 4.37 -12.27
CA ALA A 151 -7.64 5.51 -11.41
C ALA A 151 -7.38 6.88 -12.09
N GLY A 152 -6.75 6.90 -13.27
CA GLY A 152 -6.43 8.14 -13.98
C GLY A 152 -5.32 8.98 -13.35
N ILE A 153 -4.54 8.42 -12.43
CA ILE A 153 -3.51 9.17 -11.67
C ILE A 153 -2.06 8.78 -12.00
N LEU A 154 -1.83 7.77 -12.85
CA LEU A 154 -0.47 7.34 -13.21
C LEU A 154 0.39 8.48 -13.79
N HIS A 155 -0.22 9.39 -14.54
CA HIS A 155 0.46 10.49 -15.22
C HIS A 155 1.05 11.56 -14.27
N TYR A 156 0.67 11.57 -12.97
CA TYR A 156 1.28 12.45 -11.98
C TYR A 156 2.66 11.99 -11.55
N PHE A 157 2.98 10.70 -11.68
CA PHE A 157 4.22 10.12 -11.19
C PHE A 157 5.29 10.12 -12.27
N GLU A 158 6.49 10.55 -11.89
CA GLU A 158 7.67 10.44 -12.74
C GLU A 158 8.14 8.98 -12.87
N ASP A 159 8.04 8.22 -11.77
CA ASP A 159 8.34 6.77 -11.74
C ASP A 159 7.56 6.08 -10.61
N THR A 160 7.56 4.74 -10.65
CA THR A 160 6.93 3.89 -9.63
C THR A 160 7.96 2.95 -9.02
N TYR A 161 8.21 3.09 -7.74
CA TYR A 161 9.14 2.27 -6.96
C TYR A 161 8.37 1.15 -6.27
N ILE A 162 8.41 -0.02 -6.87
CA ILE A 162 7.64 -1.18 -6.41
C ILE A 162 8.59 -2.26 -5.92
N SER A 163 8.32 -2.81 -4.75
CA SER A 163 9.22 -3.70 -4.02
C SER A 163 9.71 -4.90 -4.83
N MET A 164 8.83 -5.55 -5.59
CA MET A 164 9.19 -6.68 -6.46
C MET A 164 10.16 -6.30 -7.58
N GLU A 165 10.22 -5.03 -7.99
CA GLU A 165 11.14 -4.53 -9.03
C GLU A 165 12.40 -3.91 -8.44
N ILE A 166 12.31 -3.46 -7.18
CA ILE A 166 13.46 -2.97 -6.39
C ILE A 166 14.26 -4.15 -5.82
N GLY A 167 13.59 -5.24 -5.45
CA GLY A 167 14.19 -6.41 -4.83
C GLY A 167 14.24 -6.36 -3.30
N TYR A 168 13.65 -5.34 -2.69
CA TYR A 168 13.51 -5.17 -1.24
C TYR A 168 12.13 -4.61 -0.92
N ASP A 169 11.51 -5.13 0.13
CA ASP A 169 10.23 -4.63 0.63
C ASP A 169 10.45 -3.51 1.67
N LYS A 170 9.59 -2.49 1.71
CA LYS A 170 9.48 -1.60 2.86
C LYS A 170 9.11 -2.44 4.10
N PRO A 171 9.71 -2.26 5.27
CA PRO A 171 10.53 -1.12 5.73
C PRO A 171 12.05 -1.27 5.52
N ASP A 172 12.53 -2.24 4.75
CA ASP A 172 13.97 -2.40 4.53
C ASP A 172 14.58 -1.09 3.99
N VAL A 173 15.60 -0.60 4.66
CA VAL A 173 16.29 0.65 4.29
C VAL A 173 16.82 0.62 2.84
N ARG A 174 17.15 -0.57 2.32
CA ARG A 174 17.64 -0.77 0.95
C ARG A 174 16.59 -0.43 -0.12
N PHE A 175 15.29 -0.58 0.20
CA PHE A 175 14.21 -0.10 -0.67
C PHE A 175 14.34 1.41 -0.92
N TYR A 176 14.45 2.19 0.14
CA TYR A 176 14.55 3.65 0.06
C TYR A 176 15.87 4.11 -0.55
N GLN A 177 16.98 3.44 -0.22
CA GLN A 177 18.29 3.73 -0.80
C GLN A 177 18.29 3.53 -2.32
N GLU A 178 17.69 2.44 -2.80
CA GLU A 178 17.58 2.19 -4.24
C GLU A 178 16.62 3.19 -4.92
N ALA A 179 15.49 3.54 -4.29
CA ALA A 179 14.58 4.57 -4.79
C ALA A 179 15.29 5.94 -4.92
N LEU A 180 16.03 6.36 -3.89
CA LEU A 180 16.82 7.58 -3.90
C LEU A 180 17.90 7.56 -5.00
N ARG A 181 18.59 6.43 -5.16
CA ARG A 181 19.59 6.24 -6.24
C ARG A 181 18.96 6.40 -7.62
N ARG A 182 17.76 5.84 -7.85
CA ARG A 182 17.06 5.92 -9.14
C ARG A 182 16.61 7.34 -9.46
N CYS A 183 16.07 8.09 -8.51
CA CYS A 183 15.66 9.48 -8.75
C CYS A 183 16.83 10.48 -8.71
N GLY A 184 18.02 10.07 -8.25
CA GLY A 184 19.21 10.91 -8.19
C GLY A 184 19.15 11.97 -7.09
N LEU A 185 18.43 11.71 -5.99
CA LEU A 185 18.24 12.66 -4.89
C LEU A 185 18.88 12.17 -3.59
N GLN A 186 19.16 13.13 -2.70
CA GLN A 186 19.62 12.86 -1.36
C GLN A 186 18.43 12.70 -0.41
N PRO A 187 18.56 11.95 0.71
CA PRO A 187 17.46 11.73 1.66
C PRO A 187 16.77 13.02 2.12
N HIS A 188 17.53 14.07 2.40
CA HIS A 188 17.01 15.36 2.86
C HIS A 188 16.25 16.18 1.80
N GLU A 189 16.27 15.75 0.53
CA GLU A 189 15.55 16.36 -0.59
C GLU A 189 14.21 15.67 -0.86
N VAL A 190 13.89 14.60 -0.12
CA VAL A 190 12.70 13.77 -0.32
C VAL A 190 11.90 13.66 0.97
N ILE A 191 10.59 13.71 0.86
CA ILE A 191 9.68 13.40 1.96
C ILE A 191 8.82 12.19 1.58
N MET A 192 8.63 11.25 2.51
CA MET A 192 7.76 10.09 2.34
C MET A 192 6.41 10.36 2.97
N VAL A 193 5.34 10.02 2.26
CA VAL A 193 3.94 10.10 2.72
C VAL A 193 3.32 8.71 2.65
N GLY A 194 2.76 8.23 3.75
CA GLY A 194 2.09 6.93 3.77
C GLY A 194 1.30 6.68 5.05
N ASP A 195 0.47 5.64 5.03
CA ASP A 195 -0.44 5.27 6.12
C ASP A 195 0.14 4.23 7.09
N SER A 196 1.24 3.58 6.74
CA SER A 196 1.82 2.53 7.57
C SER A 196 2.96 3.06 8.45
N MET A 197 2.74 3.08 9.77
CA MET A 197 3.76 3.49 10.74
C MET A 197 5.06 2.69 10.57
N THR A 198 4.98 1.38 10.30
CA THR A 198 6.16 0.51 10.19
C THR A 198 6.86 0.69 8.84
N THR A 199 6.12 0.52 7.75
CA THR A 199 6.72 0.48 6.41
C THR A 199 7.09 1.87 5.91
N ASP A 200 6.19 2.84 6.00
CA ASP A 200 6.37 4.14 5.37
C ASP A 200 7.07 5.14 6.29
N ILE A 201 6.75 5.11 7.58
CA ILE A 201 7.26 6.11 8.51
C ILE A 201 8.61 5.66 9.08
N ILE A 202 8.64 4.59 9.86
CA ILE A 202 9.87 4.12 10.51
C ILE A 202 10.91 3.70 9.46
N GLY A 203 10.51 2.97 8.41
CA GLY A 203 11.41 2.53 7.35
C GLY A 203 12.06 3.71 6.61
N ALA A 204 11.28 4.74 6.23
CA ALA A 204 11.81 5.93 5.57
C ALA A 204 12.71 6.76 6.48
N GLN A 205 12.34 6.94 7.76
CA GLN A 205 13.18 7.63 8.75
C GLN A 205 14.53 6.95 8.93
N GLN A 206 14.57 5.62 8.96
CA GLN A 206 15.83 4.85 9.03
C GLN A 206 16.73 5.07 7.81
N ALA A 207 16.14 5.38 6.65
CA ALA A 207 16.87 5.76 5.44
C ALA A 207 17.22 7.27 5.40
N GLY A 208 16.84 8.05 6.42
CA GLY A 208 17.13 9.48 6.56
C GLY A 208 16.16 10.41 5.83
N LEU A 209 15.02 9.90 5.37
CA LEU A 209 13.96 10.73 4.78
C LEU A 209 13.14 11.43 5.87
N ASP A 210 12.57 12.56 5.51
CA ASP A 210 11.47 13.14 6.26
C ASP A 210 10.19 12.40 5.94
N VAL A 211 9.20 12.47 6.85
CA VAL A 211 7.98 11.68 6.74
C VAL A 211 6.75 12.49 7.14
N ILE A 212 5.63 12.19 6.50
CA ILE A 212 4.28 12.61 6.90
C ILE A 212 3.45 11.34 7.07
N TYR A 213 2.90 11.14 8.25
CA TYR A 213 2.02 10.03 8.54
C TYR A 213 0.58 10.37 8.15
N PHE A 214 0.03 9.63 7.20
CA PHE A 214 -1.37 9.74 6.80
C PHE A 214 -2.25 8.85 7.67
N ASN A 215 -2.76 9.41 8.78
CA ASN A 215 -3.54 8.69 9.79
C ASN A 215 -5.05 8.86 9.57
N ARG A 216 -5.58 8.47 8.40
CA ARG A 216 -7.01 8.61 8.07
C ARG A 216 -7.93 7.76 8.97
N ARG A 217 -7.40 6.72 9.58
CA ARG A 217 -8.16 5.80 10.45
C ARG A 217 -8.10 6.18 11.91
N ASN A 218 -7.42 7.29 12.24
CA ASN A 218 -7.25 7.80 13.60
C ASN A 218 -6.65 6.77 14.56
N GLU A 219 -5.62 6.05 14.09
CA GLU A 219 -4.89 5.09 14.90
C GLU A 219 -4.11 5.80 16.02
N THR A 220 -3.94 5.10 17.14
CA THR A 220 -3.19 5.64 18.28
C THR A 220 -1.70 5.72 17.94
N ILE A 221 -1.13 6.92 18.06
CA ILE A 221 0.30 7.16 17.84
C ILE A 221 1.02 7.01 19.18
N ALA A 222 2.11 6.24 19.18
CA ALA A 222 2.93 6.05 20.37
C ALA A 222 3.57 7.38 20.83
N ALA A 223 3.77 7.56 22.13
CA ALA A 223 4.25 8.81 22.71
C ALA A 223 5.64 9.23 22.22
N ASP A 224 6.51 8.29 21.88
CA ASP A 224 7.82 8.53 21.28
C ASP A 224 7.76 9.04 19.83
N GLN A 225 6.61 8.91 19.17
CA GLN A 225 6.32 9.40 17.82
C GLN A 225 5.54 10.73 17.82
N SER A 226 5.38 11.40 18.94
CA SER A 226 4.57 12.62 19.10
C SER A 226 5.07 13.83 18.30
N SER A 227 6.31 13.79 17.79
CA SER A 227 6.90 14.86 16.96
C SER A 227 6.65 14.68 15.46
N LEU A 228 5.97 13.61 15.04
CA LEU A 228 5.66 13.37 13.63
C LEU A 228 4.73 14.44 13.05
N ALA A 229 4.95 14.76 11.78
CA ALA A 229 3.93 15.42 10.97
C ALA A 229 2.83 14.41 10.64
N VAL A 230 1.60 14.73 11.03
CA VAL A 230 0.44 13.84 10.87
C VAL A 230 -0.68 14.59 10.17
N ILE A 231 -1.29 13.94 9.19
CA ILE A 231 -2.50 14.43 8.52
C ILE A 231 -3.59 13.37 8.60
N ALA A 232 -4.84 13.77 8.67
CA ALA A 232 -6.02 12.89 8.62
C ALA A 232 -6.72 12.92 7.26
N SER A 233 -6.43 13.93 6.44
CA SER A 233 -6.98 14.12 5.11
C SER A 233 -5.88 14.52 4.13
N LEU A 234 -5.95 14.03 2.89
CA LEU A 234 -5.03 14.43 1.82
C LEU A 234 -5.16 15.91 1.45
N ALA A 235 -6.28 16.56 1.78
CA ALA A 235 -6.42 18.02 1.64
C ALA A 235 -5.44 18.83 2.52
N GLU A 236 -4.90 18.21 3.59
CA GLU A 236 -3.92 18.84 4.48
C GLU A 236 -2.48 18.67 4.00
N LEU A 237 -2.24 17.80 3.02
CA LEU A 237 -0.89 17.34 2.64
C LEU A 237 0.01 18.49 2.19
N GLU A 238 -0.50 19.35 1.30
CA GLU A 238 0.27 20.48 0.78
C GLU A 238 0.72 21.45 1.88
N ALA A 239 -0.21 21.85 2.76
CA ALA A 239 0.10 22.74 3.87
C ALA A 239 1.05 22.09 4.89
N CYS A 240 0.93 20.78 5.09
CA CYS A 240 1.81 20.02 5.98
C CYS A 240 3.25 19.97 5.44
N ILE A 241 3.44 19.75 4.14
CA ILE A 241 4.78 19.78 3.50
C ILE A 241 5.41 21.17 3.66
N GLU A 242 4.66 22.25 3.40
CA GLU A 242 5.17 23.61 3.58
C GLU A 242 5.58 23.91 5.04
N ALA A 243 4.80 23.43 5.99
CA ALA A 243 5.14 23.58 7.41
C ALA A 243 6.43 22.83 7.77
N GLU A 244 6.66 21.63 7.22
CA GLU A 244 7.90 20.88 7.44
C GLU A 244 9.12 21.57 6.79
N GLU A 245 8.97 22.16 5.61
CA GLU A 245 10.02 22.97 4.99
C GLU A 245 10.44 24.14 5.93
N GLN A 246 9.46 24.89 6.46
CA GLN A 246 9.70 26.01 7.36
C GLN A 246 10.34 25.61 8.69
N ARG A 247 9.89 24.50 9.30
CA ARG A 247 10.48 23.99 10.56
C ARG A 247 11.97 23.68 10.42
N ARG A 248 12.38 23.13 9.29
CA ARG A 248 13.79 22.79 9.05
C ARG A 248 14.65 24.02 8.73
N ASP A 249 14.13 24.99 8.00
CA ASP A 249 14.87 26.22 7.74
C ASP A 249 15.19 26.93 9.06
N SER A 250 14.26 26.89 10.02
CA SER A 250 14.47 27.46 11.37
C SER A 250 15.54 26.73 12.18
N ARG A 251 15.72 25.41 11.99
CA ARG A 251 16.75 24.62 12.69
C ARG A 251 18.16 24.79 12.08
N CYS A 252 18.27 25.13 10.79
CA CYS A 252 19.56 25.35 10.13
C CYS A 252 20.17 26.72 10.47
N HIS A 253 19.41 27.62 11.08
CA HIS A 253 19.86 28.98 11.46
C HIS A 253 20.16 29.12 12.97
N GLN A 254 20.08 28.03 13.72
CA GLN A 254 20.54 27.92 15.12
C GLN A 254 21.83 27.10 15.23
#